data_ca6517df30ee3e7be16a5753aa8ba4f6
#
_entry.id   ca6517df30ee3e7be16a5753aa8ba4f6
#
_cell.length_a   1.000
_cell.length_b   1.000
_cell.length_c   1.000
_cell.angle_alpha   90.00
_cell.angle_beta   90.00
_cell.angle_gamma   90.00
#
_symmetry.space_group_name_H-M   'P 1'
#
loop_
_entity.id
_entity.type
_entity.pdbx_description
1 polymer ?
#
loop_
_entity_poly.entity_id
_entity_poly.type
_entity_poly.pdbx_seq_one_letter_code
_entity_poly.pdbx_strand_id
1 'polypeptide(L)'
;MDAGRASATRIAAAYGPELSFLLLLRMLIGMHRSDIIDQENRVKPIDMTGLQNNYDFIIIGGGSAGSVLANRLSENENWSVLLLEAGSDEPDLSDVPMLFPILQLSPVDWQFKTNRSENYCKAMNDNRCNWPRGKVLGGSSVLNAMLYVRGNKKDYDNWERLGNPNWDYESVLPYFKKSEDMRIEEYRDSIYHGTGGHLSVEKFNYYSPITDYIIKAGTEMGYDVVDVNGPKQTGFTLSHGTLKNGLRCSTAKGYLRPISKRKNLHISTGSFVEKILISEGKYS
;
A
#
# COMPACT_ATOMS: atom_id res chain seq x y z
N MET A 1 -36.45 -3.08 11.16
CA MET A 1 -35.40 -4.12 11.29
C MET A 1 -35.60 -5.35 10.37
N ASP A 2 -36.85 -5.63 9.92
CA ASP A 2 -37.09 -6.84 9.10
C ASP A 2 -36.73 -6.77 7.62
N ALA A 3 -36.85 -5.61 7.00
CA ALA A 3 -36.52 -5.46 5.56
C ALA A 3 -35.02 -5.68 5.25
N GLY A 4 -34.13 -5.27 6.14
CA GLY A 4 -32.69 -5.49 5.98
C GLY A 4 -32.27 -6.96 6.12
N ARG A 5 -32.89 -7.70 7.04
CA ARG A 5 -32.64 -9.15 7.22
C ARG A 5 -33.14 -9.96 6.03
N ALA A 6 -34.34 -9.65 5.51
CA ALA A 6 -34.87 -10.33 4.33
C ALA A 6 -34.01 -10.09 3.07
N SER A 7 -33.44 -8.90 2.92
CA SER A 7 -32.51 -8.59 1.83
C SER A 7 -31.17 -9.34 1.94
N ALA A 8 -30.58 -9.38 3.15
CA ALA A 8 -29.33 -10.11 3.38
C ALA A 8 -29.48 -11.63 3.14
N THR A 9 -30.60 -12.23 3.58
CA THR A 9 -30.88 -13.66 3.37
C THR A 9 -31.06 -13.99 1.88
N ARG A 10 -31.73 -13.12 1.11
CA ARG A 10 -31.88 -13.29 -0.33
C ARG A 10 -30.55 -13.16 -1.08
N ILE A 11 -29.71 -12.24 -0.69
CA ILE A 11 -28.36 -12.05 -1.25
C ILE A 11 -27.49 -13.28 -0.90
N ALA A 12 -27.55 -13.78 0.34
CA ALA A 12 -26.82 -14.98 0.75
C ALA A 12 -27.25 -16.23 -0.06
N ALA A 13 -28.53 -16.37 -0.31
CA ALA A 13 -29.05 -17.47 -1.14
C ALA A 13 -28.62 -17.37 -2.62
N ALA A 14 -28.47 -16.14 -3.11
CA ALA A 14 -28.10 -15.88 -4.53
C ALA A 14 -26.59 -15.91 -4.79
N TYR A 15 -25.77 -15.44 -3.83
CA TYR A 15 -24.34 -15.16 -4.05
C TYR A 15 -23.41 -15.87 -3.04
N GLY A 16 -23.95 -16.65 -2.12
CA GLY A 16 -23.20 -17.42 -1.14
C GLY A 16 -22.91 -16.69 0.18
N PRO A 17 -22.48 -17.45 1.19
CA PRO A 17 -22.27 -16.93 2.56
C PRO A 17 -21.12 -15.91 2.65
N GLU A 18 -20.11 -16.01 1.80
CA GLU A 18 -18.96 -15.10 1.82
C GLU A 18 -19.38 -13.65 1.50
N LEU A 19 -20.22 -13.44 0.49
CA LEU A 19 -20.72 -12.10 0.17
C LEU A 19 -21.58 -11.54 1.30
N SER A 20 -22.38 -12.38 1.93
CA SER A 20 -23.19 -11.96 3.07
C SER A 20 -22.35 -11.56 4.26
N PHE A 21 -21.27 -12.28 4.54
CA PHE A 21 -20.30 -11.91 5.57
C PHE A 21 -19.66 -10.55 5.27
N LEU A 22 -19.22 -10.30 4.05
CA LEU A 22 -18.60 -9.03 3.66
C LEU A 22 -19.59 -7.85 3.76
N LEU A 23 -20.85 -8.05 3.37
CA LEU A 23 -21.89 -7.03 3.50
C LEU A 23 -22.23 -6.74 4.97
N LEU A 24 -22.29 -7.78 5.81
CA LEU A 24 -22.48 -7.62 7.24
C LEU A 24 -21.31 -6.89 7.89
N LEU A 25 -20.09 -7.28 7.54
CA LEU A 25 -18.87 -6.61 8.02
C LEU A 25 -18.85 -5.14 7.62
N ARG A 26 -19.16 -4.80 6.37
CA ARG A 26 -19.26 -3.41 5.90
C ARG A 26 -20.33 -2.62 6.66
N MET A 27 -21.47 -3.23 6.93
CA MET A 27 -22.53 -2.62 7.74
C MET A 27 -22.05 -2.34 9.17
N LEU A 28 -21.36 -3.31 9.80
CA LEU A 28 -20.80 -3.15 11.15
C LEU A 28 -19.71 -2.08 11.20
N ILE A 29 -18.85 -2.02 10.19
CA ILE A 29 -17.86 -0.94 10.03
C ILE A 29 -18.58 0.42 9.98
N GLY A 30 -19.60 0.55 9.15
CA GLY A 30 -20.36 1.81 9.04
C GLY A 30 -21.06 2.23 10.35
N MET A 31 -21.46 1.28 11.16
CA MET A 31 -22.15 1.54 12.44
C MET A 31 -21.20 1.81 13.62
N HIS A 32 -20.02 1.18 13.64
CA HIS A 32 -19.16 1.16 14.83
C HIS A 32 -17.73 1.68 14.59
N ARG A 33 -17.30 1.81 13.33
CA ARG A 33 -15.94 2.16 12.94
C ARG A 33 -15.94 3.19 11.81
N SER A 34 -16.59 4.34 12.04
CA SER A 34 -16.61 5.46 11.09
C SER A 34 -15.20 5.98 10.75
N ASP A 35 -14.23 5.76 11.65
CA ASP A 35 -12.81 6.04 11.44
C ASP A 35 -12.19 5.27 10.24
N ILE A 36 -12.69 4.07 9.93
CA ILE A 36 -12.29 3.30 8.75
C ILE A 36 -12.83 3.98 7.48
N ILE A 37 -14.07 4.44 7.50
CA ILE A 37 -14.69 5.09 6.34
C ILE A 37 -13.99 6.41 6.02
N ASP A 38 -13.65 7.21 7.05
CA ASP A 38 -12.85 8.45 6.95
C ASP A 38 -13.27 9.39 5.80
N GLN A 39 -14.60 9.57 5.65
CA GLN A 39 -15.16 10.29 4.50
C GLN A 39 -14.66 11.74 4.34
N GLU A 40 -14.31 12.39 5.46
CA GLU A 40 -13.87 13.79 5.44
C GLU A 40 -12.49 13.97 4.80
N ASN A 41 -11.64 12.96 4.91
CA ASN A 41 -10.26 13.01 4.42
C ASN A 41 -10.05 12.18 3.15
N ARG A 42 -11.08 11.47 2.68
CA ARG A 42 -10.98 10.76 1.40
C ARG A 42 -10.69 11.74 0.27
N VAL A 43 -9.87 11.28 -0.65
CA VAL A 43 -9.59 12.01 -1.87
C VAL A 43 -10.90 12.24 -2.63
N LYS A 44 -11.14 13.50 -3.00
CA LYS A 44 -12.24 13.87 -3.90
C LYS A 44 -11.67 14.00 -5.32
N PRO A 45 -11.88 13.00 -6.18
CA PRO A 45 -11.35 13.04 -7.52
C PRO A 45 -11.93 14.23 -8.30
N ILE A 46 -11.07 14.87 -9.10
CA ILE A 46 -11.52 15.90 -10.04
C ILE A 46 -12.07 15.20 -11.29
N ASP A 47 -13.14 15.74 -11.83
CA ASP A 47 -13.69 15.29 -13.12
C ASP A 47 -12.95 15.95 -14.30
N MET A 48 -13.30 15.52 -15.51
CA MET A 48 -12.68 16.05 -16.73
C MET A 48 -12.90 17.55 -16.93
N THR A 49 -13.98 18.11 -16.39
CA THR A 49 -14.31 19.55 -16.55
C THR A 49 -13.50 20.43 -15.62
N GLY A 50 -12.98 19.87 -14.53
CA GLY A 50 -12.14 20.56 -13.56
C GLY A 50 -10.64 20.49 -13.89
N LEU A 51 -10.22 19.73 -14.91
CA LEU A 51 -8.82 19.63 -15.28
C LEU A 51 -8.32 20.92 -15.93
N GLN A 52 -7.08 21.29 -15.60
CA GLN A 52 -6.38 22.39 -16.24
C GLN A 52 -5.76 21.94 -17.58
N ASN A 53 -5.55 22.86 -18.50
CA ASN A 53 -4.89 22.57 -19.77
C ASN A 53 -3.37 22.31 -19.63
N ASN A 54 -2.76 22.81 -18.56
CA ASN A 54 -1.33 22.68 -18.31
C ASN A 54 -1.09 22.37 -16.83
N TYR A 55 -0.08 21.56 -16.55
CA TYR A 55 0.42 21.26 -15.23
C TYR A 55 1.94 21.29 -15.23
N ASP A 56 2.54 21.69 -14.12
CA ASP A 56 4.00 21.63 -13.95
C ASP A 56 4.46 20.17 -13.82
N PHE A 57 3.62 19.32 -13.20
CA PHE A 57 3.91 17.88 -13.04
C PHE A 57 2.66 17.04 -13.31
N ILE A 58 2.83 15.99 -14.11
CA ILE A 58 1.81 14.98 -14.34
C ILE A 58 2.38 13.63 -13.88
N ILE A 59 1.73 13.03 -12.88
CA ILE A 59 2.11 11.75 -12.28
C ILE A 59 1.17 10.68 -12.81
N ILE A 60 1.72 9.65 -13.46
CA ILE A 60 0.96 8.53 -14.01
C ILE A 60 1.02 7.36 -13.05
N GLY A 61 -0.11 7.02 -12.47
CA GLY A 61 -0.29 5.97 -11.48
C GLY A 61 -0.22 6.47 -10.03
N GLY A 62 -1.34 6.35 -9.32
CA GLY A 62 -1.50 6.69 -7.90
C GLY A 62 -1.05 5.57 -6.94
N GLY A 63 -0.10 4.74 -7.34
CA GLY A 63 0.48 3.69 -6.50
C GLY A 63 1.42 4.23 -5.42
N SER A 64 2.24 3.35 -4.83
CA SER A 64 3.12 3.73 -3.70
C SER A 64 4.04 4.89 -4.03
N ALA A 65 4.74 4.85 -5.16
CA ALA A 65 5.66 5.91 -5.59
C ALA A 65 4.90 7.20 -6.00
N GLY A 66 3.83 7.06 -6.81
CA GLY A 66 3.07 8.22 -7.27
C GLY A 66 2.37 8.97 -6.14
N SER A 67 1.87 8.29 -5.13
CA SER A 67 1.31 8.91 -3.93
C SER A 67 2.34 9.75 -3.17
N VAL A 68 3.58 9.25 -3.05
CA VAL A 68 4.69 9.99 -2.44
C VAL A 68 5.04 11.22 -3.28
N LEU A 69 5.21 11.06 -4.60
CA LEU A 69 5.52 12.16 -5.51
C LEU A 69 4.43 13.25 -5.46
N ALA A 70 3.15 12.86 -5.51
CA ALA A 70 2.04 13.80 -5.44
C ALA A 70 2.06 14.60 -4.14
N ASN A 71 2.34 13.95 -3.01
CA ASN A 71 2.48 14.62 -1.74
C ASN A 71 3.64 15.62 -1.75
N ARG A 72 4.84 15.18 -2.16
CA ARG A 72 6.07 15.97 -2.07
C ARG A 72 6.11 17.13 -3.07
N LEU A 73 5.71 16.91 -4.30
CA LEU A 73 5.71 17.97 -5.32
C LEU A 73 4.67 19.05 -4.98
N SER A 74 3.50 18.66 -4.45
CA SER A 74 2.47 19.63 -4.08
C SER A 74 2.74 20.37 -2.75
N GLU A 75 3.85 20.10 -2.04
CA GLU A 75 4.33 20.93 -0.92
C GLU A 75 4.68 22.35 -1.40
N ASN A 76 5.15 22.48 -2.63
CA ASN A 76 5.35 23.80 -3.24
C ASN A 76 4.03 24.29 -3.86
N GLU A 77 3.42 25.28 -3.24
CA GLU A 77 2.13 25.82 -3.65
C GLU A 77 2.16 26.50 -5.04
N ASN A 78 3.34 26.83 -5.56
CA ASN A 78 3.51 27.43 -6.89
C ASN A 78 3.51 26.36 -8.01
N TRP A 79 3.55 25.09 -7.68
CA TRP A 79 3.52 24.01 -8.66
C TRP A 79 2.12 23.40 -8.75
N SER A 80 1.61 23.29 -9.95
CA SER A 80 0.39 22.56 -10.26
C SER A 80 0.72 21.09 -10.52
N VAL A 81 0.08 20.18 -9.79
CA VAL A 81 0.34 18.74 -9.85
C VAL A 81 -0.92 18.00 -10.23
N LEU A 82 -0.83 17.14 -11.24
CA LEU A 82 -1.90 16.21 -11.63
C LEU A 82 -1.46 14.78 -11.35
N LEU A 83 -2.29 14.02 -10.63
CA LEU A 83 -2.14 12.57 -10.43
C LEU A 83 -3.25 11.85 -11.17
N LEU A 84 -2.88 10.96 -12.10
CA LEU A 84 -3.78 10.11 -12.87
C LEU A 84 -3.72 8.68 -12.36
N GLU A 85 -4.86 8.11 -11.96
CA GLU A 85 -4.96 6.71 -11.50
C GLU A 85 -6.03 5.97 -12.30
N ALA A 86 -5.67 4.79 -12.80
CA ALA A 86 -6.58 3.95 -13.59
C ALA A 86 -7.72 3.35 -12.76
N GLY A 87 -7.47 3.09 -11.47
CA GLY A 87 -8.45 2.55 -10.54
C GLY A 87 -9.29 3.63 -9.85
N SER A 88 -10.13 3.17 -8.92
CA SER A 88 -10.91 4.04 -8.03
C SER A 88 -10.18 4.35 -6.72
N ASP A 89 -10.84 5.02 -5.78
CA ASP A 89 -10.39 5.11 -4.39
C ASP A 89 -10.44 3.73 -3.71
N GLU A 90 -9.65 3.57 -2.64
CA GLU A 90 -9.55 2.31 -1.90
C GLU A 90 -10.88 1.96 -1.20
N PRO A 91 -11.32 0.68 -1.26
CA PRO A 91 -12.54 0.25 -0.59
C PRO A 91 -12.36 0.18 0.92
N ASP A 92 -13.43 0.42 1.70
CA ASP A 92 -13.39 0.43 3.16
C ASP A 92 -12.85 -0.90 3.74
N LEU A 93 -13.16 -2.02 3.09
CA LEU A 93 -12.70 -3.34 3.52
C LEU A 93 -11.18 -3.54 3.35
N SER A 94 -10.50 -2.73 2.54
CA SER A 94 -9.05 -2.82 2.38
C SER A 94 -8.28 -2.46 3.64
N ASP A 95 -8.89 -1.68 4.53
CA ASP A 95 -8.30 -1.28 5.80
C ASP A 95 -8.20 -2.43 6.81
N VAL A 96 -9.02 -3.48 6.65
CA VAL A 96 -9.02 -4.64 7.54
C VAL A 96 -7.88 -5.60 7.17
N PRO A 97 -6.83 -5.73 7.98
CA PRO A 97 -5.62 -6.46 7.58
C PRO A 97 -5.87 -7.90 7.16
N MET A 98 -6.75 -8.62 7.86
CA MET A 98 -7.05 -10.02 7.57
C MET A 98 -7.71 -10.25 6.20
N LEU A 99 -8.26 -9.20 5.58
CA LEU A 99 -8.96 -9.30 4.30
C LEU A 99 -8.05 -9.11 3.08
N PHE A 100 -6.73 -8.92 3.26
CA PHE A 100 -5.83 -8.70 2.13
C PHE A 100 -5.90 -9.81 1.04
N PRO A 101 -6.11 -11.11 1.37
CA PRO A 101 -6.16 -12.13 0.32
C PRO A 101 -7.35 -11.98 -0.63
N ILE A 102 -8.51 -11.50 -0.14
CA ILE A 102 -9.72 -11.34 -0.97
C ILE A 102 -9.66 -10.10 -1.87
N LEU A 103 -8.74 -9.18 -1.63
CA LEU A 103 -8.50 -8.03 -2.50
C LEU A 103 -7.77 -8.43 -3.78
N GLN A 104 -7.01 -9.52 -3.73
CA GLN A 104 -6.38 -10.09 -4.91
C GLN A 104 -7.44 -10.73 -5.82
N LEU A 105 -7.24 -10.64 -7.12
CA LEU A 105 -8.20 -11.07 -8.16
C LEU A 105 -9.57 -10.37 -8.10
N SER A 106 -9.69 -9.29 -7.31
CA SER A 106 -10.86 -8.44 -7.24
C SER A 106 -10.79 -7.29 -8.27
N PRO A 107 -11.82 -6.43 -8.40
CA PRO A 107 -11.78 -5.26 -9.29
C PRO A 107 -10.69 -4.23 -8.98
N VAL A 108 -10.12 -4.23 -7.76
CA VAL A 108 -9.00 -3.36 -7.37
C VAL A 108 -7.62 -3.96 -7.69
N ASP A 109 -7.59 -5.08 -8.40
CA ASP A 109 -6.39 -5.77 -8.88
C ASP A 109 -6.39 -5.78 -10.42
N TRP A 110 -5.23 -5.52 -11.04
CA TRP A 110 -5.03 -5.69 -12.48
C TRP A 110 -5.17 -7.15 -12.94
N GLN A 111 -5.11 -8.11 -12.00
CA GLN A 111 -5.26 -9.55 -12.23
C GLN A 111 -4.26 -10.11 -13.25
N PHE A 112 -3.06 -9.58 -13.29
CA PHE A 112 -2.02 -10.08 -14.18
C PHE A 112 -1.67 -11.53 -13.87
N LYS A 113 -1.29 -12.27 -14.93
CA LYS A 113 -0.78 -13.64 -14.84
C LYS A 113 0.51 -13.74 -15.63
N THR A 114 1.45 -14.53 -15.12
CA THR A 114 2.67 -14.83 -15.85
C THR A 114 2.36 -15.57 -17.18
N ASN A 115 3.31 -15.60 -18.09
CA ASN A 115 3.25 -16.53 -19.20
C ASN A 115 3.28 -17.96 -18.67
N ARG A 116 2.68 -18.90 -19.44
CA ARG A 116 2.79 -20.33 -19.12
C ARG A 116 4.25 -20.79 -19.14
N SER A 117 4.63 -21.62 -18.16
CA SER A 117 5.98 -22.19 -18.11
C SER A 117 5.96 -23.57 -17.47
N GLU A 118 6.84 -24.44 -17.95
CA GLU A 118 7.09 -25.75 -17.34
C GLU A 118 8.07 -25.66 -16.14
N ASN A 119 8.66 -24.47 -15.87
CA ASN A 119 9.67 -24.30 -14.86
C ASN A 119 9.15 -23.71 -13.54
N TYR A 120 7.96 -23.06 -13.56
CA TYR A 120 7.38 -22.42 -12.38
C TYR A 120 5.86 -22.57 -12.34
N CYS A 121 5.25 -22.35 -11.16
CA CYS A 121 3.80 -22.38 -10.93
C CYS A 121 3.13 -23.69 -11.40
N LYS A 122 3.82 -24.84 -11.30
CA LYS A 122 3.36 -26.15 -11.78
C LYS A 122 2.08 -26.64 -11.11
N ALA A 123 1.80 -26.17 -9.87
CA ALA A 123 0.59 -26.50 -9.12
C ALA A 123 -0.57 -25.52 -9.39
N MET A 124 -0.35 -24.50 -10.20
CA MET A 124 -1.36 -23.49 -10.54
C MET A 124 -2.05 -23.86 -11.86
N ASN A 125 -3.28 -23.35 -12.07
CA ASN A 125 -4.00 -23.53 -13.32
C ASN A 125 -3.17 -23.00 -14.50
N ASP A 126 -3.05 -23.80 -15.54
CA ASP A 126 -2.29 -23.52 -16.78
C ASP A 126 -0.79 -23.23 -16.52
N ASN A 127 -0.21 -23.66 -15.42
CA ASN A 127 1.16 -23.34 -15.01
C ASN A 127 1.44 -21.82 -15.05
N ARG A 128 0.48 -21.00 -14.62
CA ARG A 128 0.57 -19.54 -14.59
C ARG A 128 0.43 -19.03 -13.14
N CYS A 129 1.38 -18.24 -12.70
CA CYS A 129 1.28 -17.54 -11.41
C CYS A 129 0.31 -16.36 -11.53
N ASN A 130 -0.55 -16.16 -10.54
CA ASN A 130 -1.20 -14.89 -10.36
C ASN A 130 -0.14 -13.85 -9.94
N TRP A 131 -0.22 -12.65 -10.53
CA TRP A 131 0.71 -11.55 -10.27
C TRP A 131 -0.05 -10.29 -9.90
N PRO A 132 -0.62 -10.25 -8.69
CA PRO A 132 -1.49 -9.15 -8.28
C PRO A 132 -0.75 -7.81 -8.29
N ARG A 133 -1.42 -6.79 -8.82
CA ARG A 133 -1.01 -5.38 -8.83
C ARG A 133 -2.23 -4.51 -8.58
N GLY A 134 -2.11 -3.56 -7.67
CA GLY A 134 -3.24 -2.67 -7.36
C GLY A 134 -3.65 -1.81 -8.54
N LYS A 135 -4.95 -1.85 -8.86
CA LYS A 135 -5.66 -0.93 -9.75
C LYS A 135 -6.58 -0.07 -8.90
N VAL A 136 -5.98 0.79 -8.11
CA VAL A 136 -6.64 1.52 -7.04
C VAL A 136 -5.71 2.63 -6.54
N LEU A 137 -6.24 3.72 -6.07
CA LEU A 137 -5.46 4.78 -5.43
C LEU A 137 -4.72 4.20 -4.21
N GLY A 138 -3.39 4.38 -4.15
CA GLY A 138 -2.50 3.68 -3.24
C GLY A 138 -1.86 2.43 -3.85
N GLY A 139 -2.35 1.94 -4.99
CA GLY A 139 -1.78 0.84 -5.75
C GLY A 139 -1.63 -0.44 -4.94
N SER A 140 -0.50 -1.14 -5.13
CA SER A 140 -0.26 -2.43 -4.46
C SER A 140 -0.11 -2.33 -2.93
N SER A 141 0.06 -1.14 -2.35
CA SER A 141 0.02 -0.96 -0.90
C SER A 141 -1.38 -1.22 -0.30
N VAL A 142 -2.43 -1.20 -1.13
CA VAL A 142 -3.82 -1.46 -0.72
C VAL A 142 -4.10 -2.95 -0.60
N LEU A 143 -3.43 -3.81 -1.38
CA LEU A 143 -3.72 -5.25 -1.43
C LEU A 143 -2.56 -6.17 -1.04
N ASN A 144 -1.42 -5.61 -0.60
CA ASN A 144 -0.30 -6.37 -0.07
C ASN A 144 -0.58 -6.92 1.35
N ALA A 145 0.31 -7.79 1.84
CA ALA A 145 0.25 -8.34 3.20
C ALA A 145 0.81 -7.37 4.27
N MET A 146 1.03 -6.11 3.93
CA MET A 146 1.49 -5.03 4.82
C MET A 146 2.86 -5.23 5.48
N LEU A 147 3.62 -6.25 5.12
CA LEU A 147 4.94 -6.49 5.72
C LEU A 147 5.88 -5.32 5.43
N TYR A 148 6.49 -4.76 6.49
CA TYR A 148 7.42 -3.66 6.39
C TYR A 148 8.86 -4.17 6.42
N VAL A 149 9.46 -4.29 5.25
CA VAL A 149 10.85 -4.71 5.04
C VAL A 149 11.49 -3.82 3.98
N ARG A 150 12.61 -3.17 4.33
CA ARG A 150 13.31 -2.23 3.43
C ARG A 150 14.19 -2.92 2.40
N GLY A 151 14.63 -4.14 2.65
CA GLY A 151 15.65 -4.83 1.87
C GLY A 151 17.01 -4.85 2.56
N ASN A 152 17.97 -5.51 1.96
CA ASN A 152 19.31 -5.64 2.50
C ASN A 152 20.19 -4.45 2.09
N LYS A 153 21.10 -4.01 3.00
CA LYS A 153 22.08 -2.97 2.70
C LYS A 153 22.84 -3.24 1.40
N LYS A 154 23.23 -4.49 1.17
CA LYS A 154 23.97 -4.90 -0.03
C LYS A 154 23.21 -4.70 -1.35
N ASP A 155 21.86 -4.70 -1.31
CA ASP A 155 21.06 -4.49 -2.53
C ASP A 155 21.28 -3.06 -3.02
N TYR A 156 21.26 -2.09 -2.11
CA TYR A 156 21.47 -0.66 -2.40
C TYR A 156 22.93 -0.36 -2.76
N ASP A 157 23.88 -0.87 -1.99
CA ASP A 157 25.31 -0.75 -2.26
C ASP A 157 25.65 -1.33 -3.65
N ASN A 158 24.93 -2.39 -4.07
CA ASN A 158 25.08 -2.95 -5.40
C ASN A 158 24.54 -2.04 -6.50
N TRP A 159 23.43 -1.32 -6.24
CA TRP A 159 22.91 -0.35 -7.22
C TRP A 159 23.90 0.78 -7.46
N GLU A 160 24.52 1.32 -6.40
CA GLU A 160 25.59 2.32 -6.58
C GLU A 160 26.77 1.75 -7.38
N ARG A 161 27.23 0.55 -7.03
CA ARG A 161 28.32 -0.11 -7.74
C ARG A 161 28.04 -0.34 -9.23
N LEU A 162 26.77 -0.48 -9.61
CA LEU A 162 26.32 -0.59 -11.00
C LEU A 162 26.23 0.76 -11.74
N GLY A 163 26.68 1.85 -11.13
CA GLY A 163 26.75 3.16 -11.75
C GLY A 163 25.61 4.12 -11.40
N ASN A 164 24.89 3.88 -10.30
CA ASN A 164 23.84 4.77 -9.81
C ASN A 164 24.34 5.51 -8.56
N PRO A 165 25.02 6.66 -8.68
CA PRO A 165 25.58 7.37 -7.55
C PRO A 165 24.49 7.82 -6.57
N ASN A 166 24.79 7.77 -5.27
CA ASN A 166 23.88 8.08 -4.16
C ASN A 166 22.71 7.09 -3.97
N TRP A 167 22.83 5.87 -4.52
CA TRP A 167 21.89 4.78 -4.30
C TRP A 167 22.40 3.73 -3.31
N ASP A 168 23.55 3.95 -2.67
CA ASP A 168 24.02 3.12 -1.56
C ASP A 168 23.09 3.23 -0.34
N TYR A 169 23.22 2.27 0.58
CA TYR A 169 22.33 2.20 1.74
C TYR A 169 22.38 3.45 2.63
N GLU A 170 23.56 4.01 2.87
CA GLU A 170 23.72 5.18 3.73
C GLU A 170 23.04 6.42 3.11
N SER A 171 23.12 6.55 1.78
CA SER A 171 22.45 7.63 1.05
C SER A 171 20.93 7.50 1.03
N VAL A 172 20.38 6.28 0.98
CA VAL A 172 18.92 6.07 0.94
C VAL A 172 18.27 5.94 2.31
N LEU A 173 19.02 5.60 3.37
CA LEU A 173 18.51 5.45 4.73
C LEU A 173 17.75 6.69 5.24
N PRO A 174 18.21 7.93 5.05
CA PRO A 174 17.48 9.12 5.47
C PRO A 174 16.07 9.22 4.85
N TYR A 175 15.88 8.74 3.62
CA TYR A 175 14.57 8.74 2.96
C TYR A 175 13.65 7.66 3.51
N PHE A 176 14.16 6.49 3.86
CA PHE A 176 13.38 5.49 4.60
C PHE A 176 12.89 6.04 5.93
N LYS A 177 13.78 6.68 6.69
CA LYS A 177 13.44 7.32 7.97
C LYS A 177 12.44 8.48 7.79
N LYS A 178 12.59 9.29 6.73
CA LYS A 178 11.66 10.39 6.41
C LYS A 178 10.25 9.91 6.12
N SER A 179 10.10 8.72 5.54
CA SER A 179 8.78 8.15 5.23
C SER A 179 8.12 7.47 6.43
N GLU A 180 8.89 7.01 7.40
CA GLU A 180 8.49 6.13 8.48
C GLU A 180 7.97 6.88 9.70
N ASP A 181 6.87 6.38 10.27
CA ASP A 181 6.42 6.70 11.64
C ASP A 181 6.48 5.40 12.46
N MET A 182 7.67 5.11 13.01
CA MET A 182 7.90 3.92 13.84
C MET A 182 7.16 4.06 15.17
N ARG A 183 6.20 3.16 15.39
CA ARG A 183 5.37 3.13 16.60
C ARG A 183 5.68 1.97 17.53
N ILE A 184 6.66 1.16 17.19
CA ILE A 184 7.15 0.06 18.03
C ILE A 184 8.16 0.64 18.99
N GLU A 185 7.83 0.67 20.29
CA GLU A 185 8.57 1.39 21.33
C GLU A 185 10.05 1.01 21.36
N GLU A 186 10.36 -0.27 21.27
CA GLU A 186 11.73 -0.77 21.31
C GLU A 186 12.63 -0.32 20.15
N TYR A 187 12.04 0.22 19.05
CA TYR A 187 12.78 0.67 17.87
C TYR A 187 12.75 2.17 17.62
N ARG A 188 11.94 2.93 18.39
CA ARG A 188 11.74 4.38 18.16
C ARG A 188 13.02 5.20 18.24
N ASP A 189 13.91 4.84 19.17
CA ASP A 189 15.17 5.56 19.39
C ASP A 189 16.34 4.97 18.59
N SER A 190 16.09 3.98 17.74
CA SER A 190 17.11 3.38 16.89
C SER A 190 17.54 4.35 15.78
N ILE A 191 18.86 4.39 15.51
CA ILE A 191 19.41 5.19 14.39
C ILE A 191 18.89 4.73 13.03
N TYR A 192 18.38 3.51 12.94
CA TYR A 192 17.82 2.92 11.71
C TYR A 192 16.37 3.31 11.46
N HIS A 193 15.66 3.84 12.45
CA HIS A 193 14.23 4.16 12.36
C HIS A 193 13.96 5.66 12.40
N GLY A 194 12.77 6.04 11.90
CA GLY A 194 12.26 7.39 11.94
C GLY A 194 10.87 7.46 12.57
N THR A 195 10.51 8.61 13.13
CA THR A 195 9.19 8.89 13.68
C THR A 195 8.58 10.10 12.99
N GLY A 196 7.25 10.21 13.01
CA GLY A 196 6.54 11.36 12.44
C GLY A 196 6.43 11.38 10.91
N GLY A 197 6.88 10.33 10.23
CA GLY A 197 6.66 10.17 8.79
C GLY A 197 5.22 9.81 8.45
N HIS A 198 4.93 9.71 7.16
CA HIS A 198 3.58 9.45 6.68
C HIS A 198 3.15 7.98 6.78
N LEU A 199 4.11 7.06 6.75
CA LEU A 199 3.87 5.62 6.75
C LEU A 199 4.05 5.06 8.16
N SER A 200 2.94 4.82 8.84
CA SER A 200 2.94 4.26 10.19
C SER A 200 3.34 2.78 10.16
N VAL A 201 4.22 2.39 11.10
CA VAL A 201 4.71 1.01 11.26
C VAL A 201 4.42 0.54 12.67
N GLU A 202 3.67 -0.54 12.79
CA GLU A 202 3.24 -1.14 14.07
C GLU A 202 3.50 -2.65 14.09
N LYS A 203 3.44 -3.24 15.29
CA LYS A 203 3.31 -4.70 15.44
C LYS A 203 1.92 -5.14 15.00
N PHE A 204 1.82 -6.35 14.45
CA PHE A 204 0.51 -6.97 14.29
C PHE A 204 -0.07 -7.30 15.68
N ASN A 205 -1.36 -7.01 15.88
CA ASN A 205 -2.04 -7.22 17.16
C ASN A 205 -2.24 -8.70 17.50
N TYR A 206 -2.06 -9.58 16.53
CA TYR A 206 -2.20 -11.01 16.70
C TYR A 206 -1.15 -11.75 15.91
N TYR A 207 -0.58 -12.76 16.54
CA TYR A 207 0.23 -13.80 15.91
C TYR A 207 -0.12 -15.17 16.52
N SER A 208 0.11 -16.22 15.74
CA SER A 208 -0.18 -17.58 16.20
C SER A 208 0.73 -17.97 17.37
N PRO A 209 0.22 -18.62 18.42
CA PRO A 209 1.06 -19.09 19.55
C PRO A 209 2.24 -19.97 19.15
N ILE A 210 2.17 -20.67 18.01
CA ILE A 210 3.29 -21.45 17.47
C ILE A 210 4.50 -20.57 17.10
N THR A 211 4.31 -19.27 16.89
CA THR A 211 5.38 -18.34 16.53
C THR A 211 6.46 -18.29 17.60
N ASP A 212 6.09 -18.32 18.88
CA ASP A 212 7.06 -18.31 19.99
C ASP A 212 7.93 -19.56 19.98
N TYR A 213 7.36 -20.72 19.65
CA TYR A 213 8.12 -21.97 19.50
C TYR A 213 9.07 -21.93 18.30
N ILE A 214 8.64 -21.32 17.17
CA ILE A 214 9.48 -21.17 15.99
C ILE A 214 10.68 -20.25 16.30
N ILE A 215 10.43 -19.12 16.96
CA ILE A 215 11.51 -18.19 17.37
C ILE A 215 12.47 -18.88 18.35
N LYS A 216 11.93 -19.60 19.34
CA LYS A 216 12.74 -20.37 20.29
C LYS A 216 13.60 -21.44 19.59
N ALA A 217 13.03 -22.20 18.69
CA ALA A 217 13.78 -23.18 17.90
C ALA A 217 14.88 -22.50 17.08
N GLY A 218 14.63 -21.34 16.50
CA GLY A 218 15.64 -20.53 15.81
C GLY A 218 16.80 -20.13 16.71
N THR A 219 16.49 -19.68 17.93
CA THR A 219 17.54 -19.31 18.91
C THR A 219 18.32 -20.54 19.41
N GLU A 220 17.70 -21.68 19.58
CA GLU A 220 18.38 -22.97 19.89
C GLU A 220 19.31 -23.42 18.76
N MET A 221 19.01 -23.04 17.51
CA MET A 221 19.88 -23.27 16.35
C MET A 221 20.99 -22.21 16.20
N GLY A 222 21.11 -21.24 17.11
CA GLY A 222 22.14 -20.21 17.12
C GLY A 222 21.79 -18.96 16.28
N TYR A 223 20.54 -18.76 15.88
CA TYR A 223 20.11 -17.53 15.25
C TYR A 223 19.66 -16.49 16.27
N ASP A 224 19.93 -15.22 16.00
CA ASP A 224 19.43 -14.13 16.82
C ASP A 224 17.98 -13.76 16.49
N VAL A 225 17.29 -13.16 17.44
CA VAL A 225 16.09 -12.38 17.17
C VAL A 225 16.52 -10.96 16.79
N VAL A 226 16.14 -10.51 15.61
CA VAL A 226 16.67 -9.29 15.00
C VAL A 226 15.56 -8.32 14.58
N ASP A 227 15.92 -7.05 14.49
CA ASP A 227 15.18 -6.09 13.68
C ASP A 227 15.60 -6.25 12.22
N VAL A 228 14.68 -6.68 11.36
CA VAL A 228 14.94 -6.92 9.93
C VAL A 228 15.31 -5.65 9.16
N ASN A 229 15.00 -4.46 9.71
CA ASN A 229 15.33 -3.16 9.15
C ASN A 229 16.50 -2.48 9.86
N GLY A 230 17.10 -3.18 10.83
CA GLY A 230 18.26 -2.73 11.60
C GLY A 230 19.61 -3.14 10.97
N PRO A 231 20.67 -3.19 11.79
CA PRO A 231 22.03 -3.44 11.29
C PRO A 231 22.26 -4.86 10.79
N LYS A 232 21.49 -5.83 11.26
CA LYS A 232 21.64 -7.26 10.99
C LYS A 232 20.32 -7.84 10.51
N GLN A 233 20.31 -8.47 9.35
CA GLN A 233 19.10 -9.03 8.73
C GLN A 233 18.98 -10.57 8.87
N THR A 234 20.10 -11.25 9.15
CA THR A 234 20.09 -12.71 9.31
C THR A 234 19.66 -13.07 10.72
N GLY A 235 18.48 -13.68 10.84
CA GLY A 235 17.89 -14.05 12.13
C GLY A 235 16.40 -14.26 12.02
N PHE A 236 15.73 -14.32 13.15
CA PHE A 236 14.28 -14.39 13.26
C PHE A 236 13.72 -13.04 13.71
N THR A 237 12.50 -12.71 13.28
CA THR A 237 11.81 -11.50 13.71
C THR A 237 10.30 -11.73 13.75
N LEU A 238 9.61 -11.01 14.64
CA LEU A 238 8.17 -10.79 14.52
C LEU A 238 7.96 -9.73 13.45
N SER A 239 7.10 -10.05 12.48
CA SER A 239 6.84 -9.13 11.36
C SER A 239 6.27 -7.79 11.85
N HIS A 240 6.82 -6.70 11.34
CA HIS A 240 6.25 -5.36 11.48
C HIS A 240 5.36 -5.08 10.28
N GLY A 241 4.30 -4.30 10.49
CA GLY A 241 3.32 -3.99 9.45
C GLY A 241 3.19 -2.50 9.18
N THR A 242 2.90 -2.17 7.92
CA THR A 242 2.42 -0.84 7.56
C THR A 242 0.99 -0.67 8.05
N LEU A 243 0.87 -0.43 9.36
CA LEU A 243 -0.38 -0.33 10.10
C LEU A 243 -0.46 1.00 10.84
N LYS A 244 -1.68 1.50 11.02
CA LYS A 244 -2.01 2.65 11.87
C LYS A 244 -3.23 2.33 12.69
N ASN A 245 -3.06 2.28 14.03
CA ASN A 245 -4.10 1.89 14.97
C ASN A 245 -4.72 0.51 14.64
N GLY A 246 -3.87 -0.45 14.25
CA GLY A 246 -4.27 -1.81 13.89
C GLY A 246 -4.93 -1.96 12.52
N LEU A 247 -5.06 -0.90 11.73
CA LEU A 247 -5.62 -0.89 10.38
C LEU A 247 -4.50 -0.71 9.34
N ARG A 248 -4.73 -1.14 8.10
CA ARG A 248 -3.80 -0.88 6.99
C ARG A 248 -3.50 0.61 6.88
N CYS A 249 -2.22 0.94 6.77
CA CYS A 249 -1.74 2.24 6.35
C CYS A 249 -1.25 2.13 4.90
N SER A 250 -2.17 2.27 3.93
CA SER A 250 -1.81 2.35 2.52
C SER A 250 -1.08 3.67 2.22
N THR A 251 -0.42 3.77 1.07
CA THR A 251 0.19 5.04 0.66
C THR A 251 -0.85 6.11 0.29
N ALA A 252 -2.05 5.74 -0.14
CA ALA A 252 -3.14 6.69 -0.28
C ALA A 252 -3.53 7.26 1.09
N LYS A 253 -3.67 6.39 2.10
CA LYS A 253 -4.01 6.80 3.47
C LYS A 253 -2.92 7.65 4.12
N GLY A 254 -1.66 7.26 3.96
CA GLY A 254 -0.52 7.97 4.55
C GLY A 254 -0.18 9.28 3.85
N TYR A 255 -0.21 9.30 2.52
CA TYR A 255 0.31 10.43 1.73
C TYR A 255 -0.76 11.29 1.07
N LEU A 256 -1.88 10.72 0.59
CA LEU A 256 -2.86 11.51 -0.19
C LEU A 256 -3.99 12.04 0.68
N ARG A 257 -4.55 11.26 1.61
CA ARG A 257 -5.63 11.72 2.48
C ARG A 257 -5.26 12.96 3.31
N PRO A 258 -4.06 13.05 3.94
CA PRO A 258 -3.69 14.24 4.70
C PRO A 258 -3.63 15.53 3.89
N ILE A 259 -3.46 15.40 2.58
CA ILE A 259 -3.31 16.54 1.66
C ILE A 259 -4.50 16.69 0.70
N SER A 260 -5.60 15.98 0.94
CA SER A 260 -6.78 15.96 0.07
C SER A 260 -7.42 17.34 -0.18
N LYS A 261 -7.08 18.34 0.64
CA LYS A 261 -7.58 19.72 0.55
C LYS A 261 -6.59 20.70 -0.13
N ARG A 262 -5.42 20.22 -0.60
CA ARG A 262 -4.48 21.08 -1.33
C ARG A 262 -5.07 21.49 -2.68
N LYS A 263 -5.04 22.79 -2.94
CA LYS A 263 -5.65 23.38 -4.16
C LYS A 263 -4.82 23.16 -5.42
N ASN A 264 -3.52 22.99 -5.26
CA ASN A 264 -2.55 22.80 -6.34
C ASN A 264 -2.31 21.32 -6.70
N LEU A 265 -3.03 20.38 -6.04
CA LEU A 265 -3.00 18.96 -6.36
C LEU A 265 -4.37 18.52 -6.89
N HIS A 266 -4.39 18.10 -8.15
CA HIS A 266 -5.55 17.49 -8.78
C HIS A 266 -5.34 15.97 -8.88
N ILE A 267 -6.33 15.19 -8.48
CA ILE A 267 -6.29 13.72 -8.54
C ILE A 267 -7.48 13.25 -9.38
N SER A 268 -7.20 12.56 -10.48
CA SER A 268 -8.23 11.98 -11.34
C SER A 268 -8.15 10.46 -11.29
N THR A 269 -9.22 9.82 -10.84
CA THR A 269 -9.37 8.36 -10.80
C THR A 269 -10.15 7.86 -12.01
N GLY A 270 -10.10 6.53 -12.30
CA GLY A 270 -10.68 5.98 -13.52
C GLY A 270 -9.98 6.45 -14.79
N SER A 271 -8.77 7.01 -14.67
CA SER A 271 -8.00 7.65 -15.72
C SER A 271 -6.85 6.75 -16.16
N PHE A 272 -7.10 5.94 -17.19
CA PHE A 272 -6.07 5.07 -17.76
C PHE A 272 -5.25 5.83 -18.80
N VAL A 273 -3.94 5.91 -18.59
CA VAL A 273 -3.02 6.54 -19.53
C VAL A 273 -2.50 5.49 -20.50
N GLU A 274 -2.81 5.66 -21.77
CA GLU A 274 -2.37 4.74 -22.84
C GLU A 274 -1.01 5.13 -23.39
N LYS A 275 -0.75 6.44 -23.52
CA LYS A 275 0.46 6.94 -24.18
C LYS A 275 0.79 8.36 -23.74
N ILE A 276 2.09 8.64 -23.64
CA ILE A 276 2.61 10.01 -23.52
C ILE A 276 2.93 10.51 -24.95
N LEU A 277 2.31 11.63 -25.33
CA LEU A 277 2.62 12.27 -26.61
C LEU A 277 3.73 13.30 -26.39
N ILE A 278 4.81 13.14 -27.12
CA ILE A 278 5.95 14.07 -27.06
C ILE A 278 6.02 14.77 -28.41
N SER A 279 5.84 16.08 -28.43
CA SER A 279 6.07 16.89 -29.64
C SER A 279 7.54 17.31 -29.73
N GLU A 280 8.10 17.44 -30.93
CA GLU A 280 9.47 17.87 -31.14
C GLU A 280 9.72 19.22 -30.44
N GLY A 281 10.60 19.18 -29.42
CA GLY A 281 11.07 20.34 -28.69
C GLY A 281 10.21 20.84 -27.53
N LYS A 282 9.07 20.22 -27.21
CA LYS A 282 8.29 20.51 -25.99
C LYS A 282 7.64 19.24 -25.46
N TYR A 283 7.78 19.00 -24.15
CA TYR A 283 6.98 18.02 -23.43
C TYR A 283 5.55 18.55 -23.36
N SER A 284 4.60 17.80 -23.87
CA SER A 284 3.17 18.13 -23.79
C SER A 284 2.44 17.14 -22.90
#